data_02c6f89f9b23ed6d88f30a68ab9592b6
#
_entry.id   02c6f89f9b23ed6d88f30a68ab9592b6
#
_cell.length_a   1.000
_cell.length_b   1.000
_cell.length_c   1.000
_cell.angle_alpha   90.00
_cell.angle_beta   90.00
_cell.angle_gamma   90.00
#
_symmetry.space_group_name_H-M   'P 1'
#
loop_
_entity.id
_entity.type
_entity.pdbx_description
1 polymer ?
#
loop_
_entity_poly.entity_id
_entity_poly.type
_entity_poly.pdbx_seq_one_letter_code
_entity_poly.pdbx_strand_id
1 'polypeptide(L)'
;VKLINNIDEGIQIMANGTLISWAIENLIRNAIDSINNSNGEIIIDLDQDSFHVKVRISDDGCGIPKKDWKNIFRPGFSTKKSGWGLGLSLCQRIIKEVHKGKIYVLDSKINNGTVIELTIPNK
;
A
#
# COMPACT_ATOMS: atom_id res chain seq x y z
N VAL A 1 8.79 8.43 -12.76
CA VAL A 1 7.56 8.01 -12.08
C VAL A 1 6.81 9.26 -11.61
N LYS A 2 5.54 9.31 -11.93
CA LYS A 2 4.68 10.41 -11.54
C LYS A 2 3.83 10.00 -10.33
N LEU A 3 3.81 10.84 -9.31
CA LEU A 3 2.99 10.61 -8.12
C LEU A 3 1.80 11.57 -8.12
N ILE A 4 0.59 11.02 -8.07
CA ILE A 4 -0.64 11.78 -8.01
C ILE A 4 -1.25 11.58 -6.63
N ASN A 5 -1.42 12.66 -5.88
CA ASN A 5 -1.94 12.63 -4.53
C ASN A 5 -3.35 13.23 -4.50
N ASN A 6 -4.35 12.38 -4.27
CA ASN A 6 -5.76 12.76 -4.19
C ASN A 6 -6.28 12.78 -2.74
N ILE A 7 -5.40 12.99 -1.78
CA ILE A 7 -5.77 13.01 -0.37
C ILE A 7 -6.37 14.36 0.02
N ASP A 8 -7.55 14.34 0.63
CA ASP A 8 -8.17 15.52 1.19
C ASP A 8 -7.48 15.89 2.51
N GLU A 9 -6.93 17.10 2.58
CA GLU A 9 -6.20 17.59 3.76
C GLU A 9 -7.09 17.72 5.01
N GLY A 10 -8.41 17.79 4.85
CA GLY A 10 -9.34 17.87 5.97
C GLY A 10 -9.59 16.55 6.68
N ILE A 11 -9.13 15.44 6.13
CA ILE A 11 -9.36 14.13 6.71
C ILE A 11 -8.35 13.86 7.83
N GLN A 12 -8.86 13.47 9.00
CA GLN A 12 -8.03 13.13 10.16
C GLN A 12 -8.42 11.77 10.68
N ILE A 13 -7.42 11.02 11.18
CA ILE A 13 -7.62 9.70 11.75
C ILE A 13 -6.92 9.59 13.10
N MET A 14 -7.48 8.76 13.98
CA MET A 14 -6.87 8.42 15.26
C MET A 14 -5.81 7.33 15.03
N ALA A 15 -4.62 7.75 14.69
CA ALA A 15 -3.54 6.86 14.33
C ALA A 15 -2.19 7.40 14.81
N ASN A 16 -1.22 6.50 14.91
CA ASN A 16 0.17 6.91 15.13
C ASN A 16 0.71 7.47 13.81
N GLY A 17 0.83 8.79 13.71
CA GLY A 17 1.21 9.46 12.47
C GLY A 17 2.57 9.03 11.93
N THR A 18 3.54 8.78 12.80
CA THR A 18 4.87 8.33 12.39
C THR A 18 4.81 6.94 11.77
N LEU A 19 4.11 6.01 12.41
CA LEU A 19 4.00 4.64 11.92
C LEU A 19 3.17 4.58 10.63
N ILE A 20 2.08 5.32 10.55
CA ILE A 20 1.26 5.37 9.34
C ILE A 20 2.06 5.95 8.17
N SER A 21 2.79 7.04 8.40
CA SER A 21 3.62 7.64 7.36
C SER A 21 4.68 6.66 6.86
N TRP A 22 5.31 5.93 7.78
CA TRP A 22 6.29 4.93 7.42
C TRP A 22 5.68 3.81 6.57
N ALA A 23 4.49 3.34 6.95
CA ALA A 23 3.80 2.29 6.20
C ALA A 23 3.44 2.75 4.78
N ILE A 24 2.89 3.95 4.66
CA ILE A 24 2.54 4.53 3.35
C ILE A 24 3.78 4.72 2.48
N GLU A 25 4.87 5.21 3.05
CA GLU A 25 6.14 5.36 2.32
C GLU A 25 6.64 4.02 1.78
N ASN A 26 6.52 2.95 2.56
CA ASN A 26 6.92 1.62 2.11
C ASN A 26 6.04 1.12 0.97
N LEU A 27 4.75 1.36 1.02
CA LEU A 27 3.83 1.00 -0.07
C LEU A 27 4.16 1.77 -1.34
N ILE A 28 4.46 3.06 -1.22
CA ILE A 28 4.86 3.88 -2.36
C ILE A 28 6.18 3.37 -2.95
N ARG A 29 7.13 3.04 -2.10
CA ARG A 29 8.43 2.52 -2.53
C ARG A 29 8.27 1.19 -3.28
N ASN A 30 7.41 0.31 -2.80
CA ASN A 30 7.09 -0.94 -3.50
C ASN A 30 6.43 -0.67 -4.86
N ALA A 31 5.55 0.31 -4.92
CA ALA A 31 4.90 0.69 -6.17
C ALA A 31 5.94 1.20 -7.17
N ILE A 32 6.87 2.06 -6.74
CA ILE A 32 7.96 2.56 -7.59
C ILE A 32 8.79 1.39 -8.12
N ASP A 33 9.15 0.45 -7.25
CA ASP A 33 9.97 -0.70 -7.64
C ASP A 33 9.28 -1.63 -8.63
N SER A 34 7.95 -1.67 -8.61
CA SER A 34 7.19 -2.52 -9.54
C SER A 34 7.10 -1.93 -10.94
N ILE A 35 7.36 -0.64 -11.09
CA ILE A 35 7.28 0.06 -12.37
C ILE A 35 8.61 -0.06 -13.10
N ASN A 36 8.59 -0.66 -14.29
CA ASN A 36 9.80 -0.94 -15.05
C ASN A 36 10.21 0.17 -16.01
N ASN A 37 9.40 1.22 -16.12
CA ASN A 37 9.72 2.34 -17.02
C ASN A 37 9.59 3.66 -16.25
N SER A 38 10.23 4.71 -16.78
CA SER A 38 10.25 6.02 -16.12
C SER A 38 8.95 6.81 -16.26
N ASN A 39 8.00 6.29 -17.05
CA ASN A 39 6.73 6.98 -17.31
C ASN A 39 5.57 6.44 -16.49
N GLY A 40 5.85 5.57 -15.52
CA GLY A 40 4.82 5.00 -14.68
C GLY A 40 4.16 6.02 -13.76
N GLU A 41 2.95 5.72 -13.32
CA GLU A 41 2.18 6.57 -12.41
C GLU A 41 1.83 5.82 -11.14
N ILE A 42 1.82 6.57 -10.03
CA ILE A 42 1.33 6.10 -8.73
C ILE A 42 0.26 7.08 -8.29
N ILE A 43 -0.91 6.56 -7.96
CA ILE A 43 -2.04 7.37 -7.51
C ILE A 43 -2.37 6.99 -6.09
N ILE A 44 -2.45 7.98 -5.20
CA ILE A 44 -2.84 7.79 -3.81
C ILE A 44 -4.21 8.42 -3.61
N ASP A 45 -5.19 7.59 -3.24
CA ASP A 45 -6.54 8.03 -2.93
C ASP A 45 -6.86 7.74 -1.48
N LEU A 46 -7.68 8.60 -0.87
CA LEU A 46 -8.14 8.41 0.49
C LEU A 46 -9.65 8.66 0.55
N ASP A 47 -10.38 7.68 1.09
CA ASP A 47 -11.81 7.76 1.37
C ASP A 47 -12.06 7.63 2.86
N GLN A 48 -13.09 8.30 3.35
CA GLN A 48 -13.49 8.20 4.73
C GLN A 48 -15.01 8.02 4.82
N ASP A 49 -15.44 7.02 5.60
CA ASP A 49 -16.83 6.85 5.98
C ASP A 49 -16.96 6.96 7.51
N SER A 50 -18.14 6.64 8.06
CA SER A 50 -18.38 6.74 9.50
C SER A 50 -17.55 5.75 10.33
N PHE A 51 -17.07 4.68 9.72
CA PHE A 51 -16.42 3.57 10.43
C PHE A 51 -14.94 3.41 10.09
N HIS A 52 -14.54 3.79 8.87
CA HIS A 52 -13.20 3.53 8.39
C HIS A 52 -12.63 4.67 7.57
N VAL A 53 -11.31 4.79 7.60
CA VAL A 53 -10.53 5.53 6.61
C VAL A 53 -9.87 4.51 5.71
N LYS A 54 -9.99 4.67 4.41
CA LYS A 54 -9.42 3.77 3.41
C LYS A 54 -8.39 4.52 2.58
N VAL A 55 -7.18 3.97 2.49
CA VAL A 55 -6.12 4.52 1.65
C VAL A 55 -5.83 3.52 0.54
N ARG A 56 -5.85 3.97 -0.70
CA ARG A 56 -5.51 3.14 -1.86
C ARG A 56 -4.28 3.68 -2.53
N ILE A 57 -3.36 2.79 -2.82
CA ILE A 57 -2.14 3.10 -3.56
C ILE A 57 -2.18 2.28 -4.83
N SER A 58 -2.34 2.96 -5.95
CA SER A 58 -2.47 2.34 -7.27
C SER A 58 -1.21 2.60 -8.07
N ASP A 59 -0.67 1.57 -8.71
CA ASP A 59 0.46 1.72 -9.62
C ASP A 59 0.14 1.03 -10.95
N ASP A 60 0.88 1.37 -11.99
CA ASP A 60 0.79 0.75 -13.29
C ASP A 60 2.01 -0.14 -13.59
N GLY A 61 2.51 -0.79 -12.56
CA GLY A 61 3.69 -1.65 -12.63
C GLY A 61 3.40 -3.05 -13.15
N CYS A 62 4.25 -3.99 -12.75
CA CYS A 62 4.23 -5.36 -13.29
C CYS A 62 3.07 -6.22 -12.81
N GLY A 63 2.36 -5.81 -11.76
CA GLY A 63 1.27 -6.59 -11.21
C GLY A 63 1.72 -7.75 -10.34
N ILE A 64 0.76 -8.41 -9.68
CA ILE A 64 0.99 -9.52 -8.77
C ILE A 64 0.07 -10.66 -9.15
N PRO A 65 0.59 -11.88 -9.38
CA PRO A 65 -0.27 -13.04 -9.62
C PRO A 65 -1.22 -13.25 -8.45
N LYS A 66 -2.45 -13.60 -8.72
CA LYS A 66 -3.48 -13.74 -7.67
C LYS A 66 -3.07 -14.72 -6.58
N LYS A 67 -2.35 -15.77 -6.92
CA LYS A 67 -1.84 -16.75 -5.96
C LYS A 67 -0.91 -16.13 -4.92
N ASP A 68 -0.29 -14.99 -5.22
CA ASP A 68 0.67 -14.31 -4.35
C ASP A 68 0.08 -13.13 -3.59
N TRP A 69 -1.18 -12.77 -3.80
CA TRP A 69 -1.77 -11.59 -3.17
C TRP A 69 -1.66 -11.60 -1.64
N LYS A 70 -1.79 -12.77 -1.02
CA LYS A 70 -1.60 -12.91 0.43
C LYS A 70 -0.13 -13.10 0.80
N ASN A 71 0.62 -13.73 -0.08
CA ASN A 71 2.02 -14.08 0.19
C ASN A 71 2.93 -12.88 0.27
N ILE A 72 2.61 -11.79 -0.45
CA ILE A 72 3.47 -10.60 -0.46
C ILE A 72 3.65 -9.96 0.92
N PHE A 73 2.74 -10.25 1.85
CA PHE A 73 2.83 -9.74 3.22
C PHE A 73 3.60 -10.66 4.17
N ARG A 74 4.04 -11.82 3.70
CA ARG A 74 4.83 -12.73 4.52
C ARG A 74 6.26 -12.25 4.68
N PRO A 75 6.85 -12.37 5.89
CA PRO A 75 8.25 -12.05 6.06
C PRO A 75 9.13 -12.85 5.10
N GLY A 76 10.09 -12.19 4.47
CA GLY A 76 11.00 -12.82 3.53
C GLY A 76 10.48 -12.98 2.12
N PHE A 77 9.19 -12.75 1.85
CA PHE A 77 8.68 -12.80 0.48
C PHE A 77 9.13 -11.57 -0.28
N SER A 78 9.91 -11.76 -1.33
CA SER A 78 10.36 -10.67 -2.18
C SER A 78 10.73 -11.20 -3.55
N THR A 79 10.30 -10.47 -4.60
CA THR A 79 10.73 -10.72 -5.97
C THR A 79 11.85 -9.78 -6.37
N LYS A 80 12.33 -8.95 -5.45
CA LYS A 80 13.34 -7.93 -5.70
C LYS A 80 14.72 -8.46 -5.34
N LYS A 81 15.71 -8.13 -6.15
CA LYS A 81 17.10 -8.59 -5.90
C LYS A 81 17.72 -7.96 -4.66
N SER A 82 17.32 -6.74 -4.30
CA SER A 82 17.89 -5.99 -3.17
C SER A 82 16.95 -5.85 -1.99
N GLY A 83 15.78 -6.45 -2.05
CA GLY A 83 14.79 -6.34 -0.97
C GLY A 83 15.03 -7.37 0.12
N TRP A 84 14.77 -6.97 1.34
CA TRP A 84 14.85 -7.88 2.51
C TRP A 84 13.56 -8.67 2.70
N GLY A 85 12.48 -8.31 1.98
CA GLY A 85 11.18 -8.96 2.10
C GLY A 85 10.45 -8.64 3.40
N LEU A 86 10.85 -7.58 4.09
CA LEU A 86 10.27 -7.21 5.38
C LEU A 86 9.36 -5.99 5.34
N GLY A 87 9.45 -5.15 4.30
CA GLY A 87 8.70 -3.90 4.24
C GLY A 87 7.20 -4.10 4.31
N LEU A 88 6.65 -4.98 3.48
CA LEU A 88 5.20 -5.23 3.45
C LEU A 88 4.72 -5.98 4.69
N SER A 89 5.51 -6.92 5.22
CA SER A 89 5.13 -7.62 6.45
C SER A 89 5.08 -6.67 7.64
N LEU A 90 6.01 -5.72 7.72
CA LEU A 90 5.98 -4.69 8.76
C LEU A 90 4.81 -3.74 8.58
N CYS A 91 4.48 -3.35 7.34
CA CYS A 91 3.28 -2.57 7.06
C CYS A 91 2.03 -3.27 7.57
N GLN A 92 1.90 -4.57 7.29
CA GLN A 92 0.75 -5.34 7.75
C GLN A 92 0.66 -5.34 9.28
N ARG A 93 1.79 -5.51 9.98
CA ARG A 93 1.81 -5.48 11.43
C ARG A 93 1.39 -4.12 11.99
N ILE A 94 1.88 -3.04 11.41
CA ILE A 94 1.51 -1.68 11.82
C ILE A 94 0.01 -1.46 11.65
N ILE A 95 -0.52 -1.80 10.50
CA ILE A 95 -1.94 -1.57 10.21
C ILE A 95 -2.82 -2.49 11.06
N LYS A 96 -2.48 -3.76 11.14
CA LYS A 96 -3.32 -4.77 11.78
C LYS A 96 -3.20 -4.75 13.30
N GLU A 97 -1.98 -4.74 13.85
CA GLU A 97 -1.75 -4.87 15.29
C GLU A 97 -1.83 -3.55 16.02
N VAL A 98 -1.25 -2.48 15.46
CA VAL A 98 -1.24 -1.17 16.13
C VAL A 98 -2.52 -0.40 15.89
N HIS A 99 -3.05 -0.43 14.67
CA HIS A 99 -4.20 0.38 14.27
C HIS A 99 -5.50 -0.40 14.13
N LYS A 100 -5.47 -1.73 14.32
CA LYS A 100 -6.63 -2.62 14.22
C LYS A 100 -7.33 -2.55 12.87
N GLY A 101 -6.57 -2.26 11.84
CA GLY A 101 -7.04 -2.16 10.47
C GLY A 101 -6.71 -3.40 9.65
N LYS A 102 -6.82 -3.24 8.34
CA LYS A 102 -6.52 -4.30 7.37
C LYS A 102 -5.70 -3.72 6.23
N ILE A 103 -4.87 -4.56 5.64
CA ILE A 103 -4.13 -4.23 4.42
C ILE A 103 -4.18 -5.44 3.49
N TYR A 104 -4.44 -5.20 2.22
CA TYR A 104 -4.60 -6.28 1.24
C TYR A 104 -4.44 -5.76 -0.18
N VAL A 105 -4.20 -6.68 -1.11
CA VAL A 105 -4.25 -6.36 -2.54
C VAL A 105 -5.73 -6.29 -2.93
N LEU A 106 -6.17 -5.11 -3.33
CA LEU A 106 -7.56 -4.91 -3.75
C LEU A 106 -7.77 -5.45 -5.17
N ASP A 107 -6.83 -5.17 -6.06
CA ASP A 107 -6.84 -5.66 -7.43
C ASP A 107 -5.42 -5.62 -8.00
N SER A 108 -5.15 -6.52 -8.93
CA SER A 108 -3.88 -6.54 -9.65
C SER A 108 -4.01 -7.37 -10.91
N LYS A 109 -3.37 -6.92 -11.97
CA LYS A 109 -3.25 -7.65 -13.24
C LYS A 109 -1.81 -7.60 -13.71
N ILE A 110 -1.32 -8.72 -14.19
CA ILE A 110 0.03 -8.82 -14.73
C ILE A 110 0.20 -7.79 -15.87
N ASN A 111 1.25 -7.00 -15.77
CA ASN A 111 1.61 -5.93 -16.70
C ASN A 111 0.65 -4.74 -16.74
N ASN A 112 -0.35 -4.69 -15.85
CA ASN A 112 -1.32 -3.58 -15.79
C ASN A 112 -1.33 -2.86 -14.44
N GLY A 113 -0.60 -3.38 -13.45
CA GLY A 113 -0.45 -2.70 -12.19
C GLY A 113 -1.20 -3.33 -11.03
N THR A 114 -1.13 -2.66 -9.89
CA THR A 114 -1.64 -3.18 -8.62
C THR A 114 -2.31 -2.04 -7.83
N VAL A 115 -3.39 -2.38 -7.13
CA VAL A 115 -4.02 -1.51 -6.15
C VAL A 115 -3.92 -2.19 -4.79
N ILE A 116 -3.25 -1.55 -3.85
CA ILE A 116 -3.20 -2.00 -2.45
C ILE A 116 -4.06 -1.04 -1.64
N GLU A 117 -4.96 -1.63 -0.84
CA GLU A 117 -5.83 -0.85 0.04
C GLU A 117 -5.51 -1.16 1.49
N LEU A 118 -5.44 -0.12 2.31
CA LEU A 118 -5.43 -0.27 3.75
C LEU A 118 -6.65 0.42 4.34
N THR A 119 -7.20 -0.17 5.40
CA THR A 119 -8.34 0.39 6.12
C THR A 119 -7.98 0.54 7.58
N ILE A 120 -8.37 1.67 8.16
CA ILE A 120 -8.12 1.97 9.57
C ILE A 120 -9.45 2.38 10.20
N PRO A 121 -9.79 1.83 11.38
CA PRO A 121 -11.01 2.26 12.07
C PRO A 121 -10.99 3.76 12.31
N ASN A 122 -12.11 4.40 12.00
CA ASN A 122 -12.31 5.82 12.20
C ASN A 122 -13.11 6.01 13.49
N LYS A 123 -12.49 6.63 14.48
CA LYS A 123 -13.16 6.90 15.75
C LYS A 123 -13.30 8.38 16.00
#